data_7279015b26066fe407bf0f10c4818736
#
_entry.id   7279015b26066fe407bf0f10c4818736
#
_cell.length_a   1.000
_cell.length_b   1.000
_cell.length_c   1.000
_cell.angle_alpha   90.00
_cell.angle_beta   90.00
_cell.angle_gamma   90.00
#
_symmetry.space_group_name_H-M   'P 1'
#
loop_
_entity.id
_entity.type
_entity.pdbx_description
1 polymer ?
#
loop_
_entity_poly.entity_id
_entity_poly.type
_entity_poly.pdbx_seq_one_letter_code
_entity_poly.pdbx_strand_id
1 'polypeptide(L)'
;MVYYVTTTAYEALRSYIETTSEPSAALRGARDHADEYGLPVPDESTGQLLTTLTAASSGSTERPQSVAITPAANVVGLYLLAGMPNNGILTCIDPEAEHQRSAKTAFREAGYAPSRGRFLPSRPLEVMGRLANDAYQVIYADVAALELPAIIKAAWPLLHQGGTLVLAN
;
A
#
# COMPACT_ATOMS: atom_id res chain seq x y z
N MET A 1 -31.37 -11.63 16.26
CA MET A 1 -31.25 -12.70 15.24
C MET A 1 -30.75 -12.21 13.86
N VAL A 2 -30.55 -10.93 13.65
CA VAL A 2 -30.09 -10.36 12.36
C VAL A 2 -28.55 -10.39 12.22
N TYR A 3 -27.82 -10.47 13.31
CA TYR A 3 -26.35 -10.38 13.28
C TYR A 3 -25.61 -11.64 12.78
N TYR A 4 -26.19 -12.82 12.91
CA TYR A 4 -25.54 -14.08 12.51
C TYR A 4 -25.55 -14.28 10.97
N VAL A 5 -26.54 -13.77 10.28
CA VAL A 5 -26.64 -13.94 8.81
C VAL A 5 -25.64 -13.07 8.07
N THR A 6 -25.37 -11.88 8.60
CA THR A 6 -24.41 -10.93 7.98
C THR A 6 -22.96 -11.40 8.12
N THR A 7 -22.57 -11.97 9.26
CA THR A 7 -21.22 -12.48 9.49
C THR A 7 -20.92 -13.65 8.56
N THR A 8 -21.84 -14.60 8.43
CA THR A 8 -21.67 -15.77 7.55
C THR A 8 -21.60 -15.40 6.07
N ALA A 9 -22.39 -14.41 5.63
CA ALA A 9 -22.35 -13.95 4.25
C ALA A 9 -21.03 -13.23 3.93
N TYR A 10 -20.51 -12.43 4.85
CA TYR A 10 -19.22 -11.78 4.72
C TYR A 10 -18.07 -12.79 4.66
N GLU A 11 -18.06 -13.76 5.54
CA GLU A 11 -17.06 -14.85 5.56
C GLU A 11 -17.09 -15.67 4.26
N ALA A 12 -18.27 -15.98 3.75
CA ALA A 12 -18.43 -16.68 2.48
C ALA A 12 -17.90 -15.87 1.30
N LEU A 13 -18.20 -14.57 1.25
CA LEU A 13 -17.70 -13.66 0.22
C LEU A 13 -16.18 -13.53 0.29
N ARG A 14 -15.63 -13.35 1.48
CA ARG A 14 -14.20 -13.28 1.70
C ARG A 14 -13.50 -14.56 1.23
N SER A 15 -14.01 -15.72 1.66
CA SER A 15 -13.49 -17.02 1.23
C SER A 15 -13.55 -17.19 -0.29
N TYR A 16 -14.63 -16.76 -0.92
CA TYR A 16 -14.75 -16.79 -2.37
C TYR A 16 -13.68 -15.93 -3.06
N ILE A 17 -13.48 -14.69 -2.61
CA ILE A 17 -12.45 -13.80 -3.14
C ILE A 17 -11.06 -14.44 -3.00
N GLU A 18 -10.70 -14.91 -1.80
CA GLU A 18 -9.40 -15.51 -1.52
C GLU A 18 -9.13 -16.77 -2.35
N THR A 19 -10.16 -17.57 -2.63
CA THR A 19 -10.01 -18.83 -3.39
C THR A 19 -10.10 -18.69 -4.89
N THR A 20 -10.71 -17.62 -5.39
CA THR A 20 -10.88 -17.38 -6.84
C THR A 20 -9.90 -16.37 -7.43
N SER A 21 -9.20 -15.60 -6.58
CA SER A 21 -8.16 -14.68 -7.03
C SER A 21 -6.92 -15.43 -7.48
N GLU A 22 -6.41 -15.06 -8.64
CA GLU A 22 -5.13 -15.59 -9.17
C GLU A 22 -4.05 -14.50 -9.07
N PRO A 23 -3.30 -14.42 -7.94
CA PRO A 23 -2.25 -13.43 -7.79
C PRO A 23 -1.12 -13.67 -8.81
N SER A 24 -0.52 -12.58 -9.30
CA SER A 24 0.64 -12.66 -10.17
C SER A 24 1.81 -13.40 -9.51
N ALA A 25 2.76 -13.92 -10.30
CA ALA A 25 3.95 -14.57 -9.76
C ALA A 25 4.75 -13.63 -8.84
N ALA A 26 4.87 -12.34 -9.19
CA ALA A 26 5.53 -11.34 -8.37
C ALA A 26 4.81 -11.13 -7.02
N LEU A 27 3.47 -11.08 -7.02
CA LEU A 27 2.70 -10.94 -5.79
C LEU A 27 2.80 -12.18 -4.90
N ARG A 28 2.77 -13.39 -5.49
CA ARG A 28 3.01 -14.63 -4.72
C ARG A 28 4.37 -14.61 -4.06
N GLY A 29 5.45 -14.34 -4.81
CA GLY A 29 6.80 -14.23 -4.27
C GLY A 29 6.95 -13.17 -3.19
N ALA A 30 6.28 -12.01 -3.34
CA ALA A 30 6.27 -10.98 -2.33
C ALA A 30 5.55 -11.42 -1.04
N ARG A 31 4.44 -12.15 -1.15
CA ARG A 31 3.71 -12.72 0.00
C ARG A 31 4.53 -13.79 0.71
N ASP A 32 5.15 -14.70 -0.04
CA ASP A 32 6.02 -15.75 0.52
C ASP A 32 7.18 -15.11 1.32
N HIS A 33 7.80 -14.07 0.78
CA HIS A 33 8.84 -13.32 1.50
C HIS A 33 8.31 -12.63 2.75
N ALA A 34 7.15 -11.98 2.67
CA ALA A 34 6.55 -11.33 3.85
C ALA A 34 6.23 -12.35 4.96
N ASP A 35 5.74 -13.52 4.59
CA ASP A 35 5.42 -14.63 5.50
C ASP A 35 6.69 -15.16 6.20
N GLU A 36 7.78 -15.34 5.44
CA GLU A 36 9.09 -15.78 5.96
C GLU A 36 9.63 -14.82 7.03
N TYR A 37 9.38 -13.52 6.87
CA TYR A 37 9.82 -12.50 7.83
C TYR A 37 8.74 -12.09 8.84
N GLY A 38 7.58 -12.74 8.83
CA GLY A 38 6.47 -12.45 9.74
C GLY A 38 5.90 -11.03 9.58
N LEU A 39 5.96 -10.48 8.38
CA LEU A 39 5.47 -9.13 8.11
C LEU A 39 3.94 -9.15 7.92
N PRO A 40 3.19 -8.23 8.52
CA PRO A 40 1.76 -8.12 8.29
C PRO A 40 1.49 -7.68 6.86
N VAL A 41 0.59 -8.38 6.18
CA VAL A 41 0.17 -8.06 4.81
C VAL A 41 -1.35 -7.98 4.72
N PRO A 42 -1.90 -7.11 3.86
CA PRO A 42 -3.33 -7.08 3.62
C PRO A 42 -3.79 -8.38 2.96
N ASP A 43 -5.00 -8.81 3.27
CA ASP A 43 -5.66 -9.88 2.52
C ASP A 43 -5.96 -9.46 1.08
N GLU A 44 -6.40 -10.40 0.25
CA GLU A 44 -6.65 -10.14 -1.17
C GLU A 44 -7.75 -9.07 -1.37
N SER A 45 -8.80 -9.10 -0.58
CA SER A 45 -9.90 -8.12 -0.70
C SER A 45 -9.44 -6.70 -0.34
N THR A 46 -8.63 -6.57 0.69
CA THR A 46 -8.01 -5.28 1.07
C THR A 46 -7.02 -4.81 0.01
N GLY A 47 -6.21 -5.72 -0.53
CA GLY A 47 -5.29 -5.42 -1.63
C GLY A 47 -6.00 -4.90 -2.88
N GLN A 48 -7.09 -5.55 -3.29
CA GLN A 48 -7.92 -5.10 -4.42
C GLN A 48 -8.59 -3.75 -4.15
N LEU A 49 -8.97 -3.48 -2.90
CA LEU A 49 -9.47 -2.16 -2.51
C LEU A 49 -8.39 -1.08 -2.68
N LEU A 50 -7.14 -1.35 -2.29
CA LEU A 50 -6.02 -0.43 -2.49
C LEU A 50 -5.80 -0.12 -3.99
N THR A 51 -5.85 -1.15 -4.84
CA THR A 51 -5.78 -1.00 -6.30
C THR A 51 -6.91 -0.10 -6.81
N THR A 52 -8.13 -0.33 -6.34
CA THR A 52 -9.30 0.45 -6.74
C THR A 52 -9.19 1.91 -6.30
N LEU A 53 -8.74 2.17 -5.07
CA LEU A 53 -8.55 3.52 -4.55
C LEU A 53 -7.50 4.30 -5.35
N THR A 54 -6.37 3.67 -5.69
CA THR A 54 -5.35 4.32 -6.52
C THR A 54 -5.82 4.56 -7.94
N ALA A 55 -6.54 3.63 -8.55
CA ALA A 55 -7.12 3.81 -9.88
C ALA A 55 -8.13 4.95 -9.92
N ALA A 56 -9.04 5.01 -8.95
CA ALA A 56 -10.07 6.05 -8.86
C ALA A 56 -9.49 7.44 -8.63
N SER A 57 -8.40 7.54 -7.85
CA SER A 57 -7.77 8.83 -7.49
C SER A 57 -6.81 9.34 -8.57
N SER A 58 -6.30 8.46 -9.42
CA SER A 58 -5.22 8.79 -10.37
C SER A 58 -5.65 9.66 -11.54
N GLY A 59 -6.93 9.70 -11.84
CA GLY A 59 -7.47 10.49 -12.96
C GLY A 59 -7.48 12.01 -12.75
N SER A 60 -7.19 12.48 -11.54
CA SER A 60 -7.28 13.91 -11.18
C SER A 60 -5.95 14.67 -11.33
N THR A 61 -4.86 14.02 -11.72
CA THR A 61 -3.54 14.62 -11.78
C THR A 61 -2.70 14.04 -12.92
N GLU A 62 -1.84 14.89 -13.50
CA GLU A 62 -0.94 14.47 -14.57
C GLU A 62 0.11 13.45 -14.15
N ARG A 63 0.54 13.49 -12.89
CA ARG A 63 1.52 12.56 -12.33
C ARG A 63 1.07 12.08 -10.95
N PRO A 64 0.27 11.02 -10.88
CA PRO A 64 -0.20 10.47 -9.62
C PRO A 64 0.94 10.00 -8.72
N GLN A 65 0.83 10.30 -7.44
CA GLN A 65 1.79 9.87 -6.43
C GLN A 65 1.07 9.24 -5.24
N SER A 66 1.66 8.18 -4.70
CA SER A 66 1.17 7.52 -3.50
C SER A 66 2.33 7.25 -2.54
N VAL A 67 2.01 7.01 -1.27
CA VAL A 67 2.98 6.67 -0.24
C VAL A 67 2.57 5.37 0.43
N ALA A 68 3.52 4.47 0.63
CA ALA A 68 3.36 3.27 1.44
C ALA A 68 4.32 3.35 2.64
N ILE A 69 3.76 3.46 3.83
CA ILE A 69 4.47 3.43 5.11
C ILE A 69 4.21 2.07 5.73
N THR A 70 5.07 1.09 5.45
CA THR A 70 4.88 -0.29 5.87
C THR A 70 6.16 -1.11 5.66
N PRO A 71 6.44 -2.10 6.52
CA PRO A 71 7.53 -3.04 6.30
C PRO A 71 7.26 -3.97 5.11
N ALA A 72 5.97 -4.19 4.75
CA ALA A 72 5.55 -5.06 3.65
C ALA A 72 5.29 -4.27 2.34
N ALA A 73 6.12 -3.28 2.02
CA ALA A 73 5.98 -2.48 0.80
C ALA A 73 6.11 -3.32 -0.49
N ASN A 74 6.73 -4.51 -0.43
CA ASN A 74 6.78 -5.48 -1.51
C ASN A 74 5.38 -5.97 -1.91
N VAL A 75 4.48 -6.20 -0.95
CA VAL A 75 3.09 -6.62 -1.20
C VAL A 75 2.17 -5.43 -1.43
N VAL A 76 2.13 -4.50 -0.47
CA VAL A 76 1.26 -3.31 -0.53
C VAL A 76 1.56 -2.47 -1.77
N GLY A 77 2.84 -2.31 -2.09
CA GLY A 77 3.27 -1.53 -3.24
C GLY A 77 2.82 -2.12 -4.58
N LEU A 78 2.75 -3.44 -4.72
CA LEU A 78 2.24 -4.07 -5.93
C LEU A 78 0.76 -3.76 -6.15
N TYR A 79 -0.06 -3.76 -5.11
CA TYR A 79 -1.47 -3.39 -5.21
C TYR A 79 -1.64 -1.90 -5.55
N LEU A 80 -0.88 -1.02 -4.91
CA LEU A 80 -0.95 0.42 -5.20
C LEU A 80 -0.50 0.73 -6.63
N LEU A 81 0.61 0.15 -7.09
CA LEU A 81 1.13 0.34 -8.44
C LEU A 81 0.19 -0.22 -9.51
N ALA A 82 -0.53 -1.31 -9.23
CA ALA A 82 -1.48 -1.89 -10.15
C ALA A 82 -2.65 -0.96 -10.50
N GLY A 83 -3.06 -0.09 -9.56
CA GLY A 83 -4.09 0.92 -9.80
C GLY A 83 -3.57 2.22 -10.43
N MET A 84 -2.26 2.45 -10.42
CA MET A 84 -1.66 3.69 -10.92
C MET A 84 -1.35 3.61 -12.41
N PRO A 85 -1.47 4.71 -13.17
CA PRO A 85 -0.98 4.76 -14.54
C PRO A 85 0.54 4.64 -14.61
N ASN A 86 1.08 4.39 -15.82
CA ASN A 86 2.50 4.10 -16.03
C ASN A 86 3.48 5.21 -15.58
N ASN A 87 3.01 6.44 -15.47
CA ASN A 87 3.79 7.56 -14.95
C ASN A 87 3.61 7.82 -13.46
N GLY A 88 2.80 7.01 -12.78
CA GLY A 88 2.58 7.11 -11.34
C GLY A 88 3.79 6.69 -10.54
N ILE A 89 4.05 7.35 -9.41
CA ILE A 89 5.20 7.13 -8.54
C ILE A 89 4.73 6.72 -7.16
N LEU A 90 5.28 5.63 -6.65
CA LEU A 90 5.07 5.16 -5.29
C LEU A 90 6.32 5.44 -4.43
N THR A 91 6.13 6.16 -3.32
CA THR A 91 7.17 6.36 -2.30
C THR A 91 6.97 5.33 -1.19
N CYS A 92 7.97 4.50 -0.96
CA CYS A 92 7.99 3.49 0.10
C CYS A 92 8.86 3.99 1.26
N ILE A 93 8.31 4.02 2.47
CA ILE A 93 8.99 4.49 3.69
C ILE A 93 9.02 3.36 4.70
N ASP A 94 10.21 2.92 5.04
CA ASP A 94 10.47 1.92 6.09
C ASP A 94 11.95 2.01 6.48
N PRO A 95 12.32 1.95 7.77
CA PRO A 95 13.70 2.09 8.21
C PRO A 95 14.59 0.92 7.81
N GLU A 96 14.01 -0.28 7.59
CA GLU A 96 14.78 -1.49 7.32
C GLU A 96 15.17 -1.59 5.84
N ALA A 97 16.49 -1.56 5.59
CA ALA A 97 17.01 -1.62 4.21
C ALA A 97 16.64 -2.93 3.48
N GLU A 98 16.45 -4.04 4.20
CA GLU A 98 16.04 -5.32 3.63
C GLU A 98 14.62 -5.27 3.07
N HIS A 99 13.68 -4.66 3.79
CA HIS A 99 12.32 -4.46 3.32
C HIS A 99 12.29 -3.62 2.03
N GLN A 100 13.11 -2.58 1.96
CA GLN A 100 13.25 -1.75 0.77
C GLN A 100 13.84 -2.52 -0.43
N ARG A 101 14.81 -3.41 -0.18
CA ARG A 101 15.37 -4.29 -1.24
C ARG A 101 14.33 -5.27 -1.75
N SER A 102 13.58 -5.90 -0.86
CA SER A 102 12.49 -6.81 -1.22
C SER A 102 11.44 -6.10 -2.07
N ALA A 103 11.03 -4.88 -1.71
CA ALA A 103 10.09 -4.10 -2.50
C ALA A 103 10.63 -3.78 -3.91
N LYS A 104 11.89 -3.35 -4.02
CA LYS A 104 12.54 -3.11 -5.33
C LYS A 104 12.53 -4.36 -6.20
N THR A 105 12.84 -5.51 -5.62
CA THR A 105 12.86 -6.80 -6.33
C THR A 105 11.46 -7.16 -6.83
N ALA A 106 10.45 -7.09 -5.96
CA ALA A 106 9.07 -7.39 -6.31
C ALA A 106 8.55 -6.48 -7.44
N PHE A 107 8.86 -5.18 -7.40
CA PHE A 107 8.42 -4.24 -8.44
C PHE A 107 9.08 -4.54 -9.78
N ARG A 108 10.37 -4.87 -9.78
CA ARG A 108 11.09 -5.27 -11.00
C ARG A 108 10.53 -6.56 -11.58
N GLU A 109 10.25 -7.56 -10.75
CA GLU A 109 9.67 -8.84 -11.17
C GLU A 109 8.25 -8.71 -11.73
N ALA A 110 7.50 -7.71 -11.22
CA ALA A 110 6.21 -7.33 -11.76
C ALA A 110 6.29 -6.52 -13.06
N GLY A 111 7.50 -6.17 -13.53
CA GLY A 111 7.71 -5.43 -14.77
C GLY A 111 7.61 -3.91 -14.63
N TYR A 112 7.61 -3.37 -13.41
CA TYR A 112 7.60 -1.93 -13.21
C TYR A 112 8.98 -1.30 -13.43
N ALA A 113 9.00 -0.16 -14.12
CA ALA A 113 10.23 0.60 -14.32
C ALA A 113 10.80 1.11 -12.97
N PRO A 114 12.13 1.13 -12.79
CA PRO A 114 12.75 1.60 -11.54
C PRO A 114 12.33 3.03 -11.14
N SER A 115 12.00 3.89 -12.10
CA SER A 115 11.53 5.25 -11.87
C SER A 115 10.15 5.35 -11.19
N ARG A 116 9.40 4.25 -11.13
CA ARG A 116 8.09 4.19 -10.48
C ARG A 116 8.14 3.99 -8.98
N GLY A 117 9.28 3.56 -8.44
CA GLY A 117 9.49 3.36 -7.02
C GLY A 117 10.51 4.35 -6.46
N ARG A 118 10.15 5.06 -5.41
CA ARG A 118 11.04 5.88 -4.60
C ARG A 118 11.14 5.26 -3.21
N PHE A 119 12.35 5.03 -2.73
CA PHE A 119 12.59 4.28 -1.49
C PHE A 119 13.32 5.17 -0.48
N LEU A 120 12.72 5.34 0.68
CA LEU A 120 13.25 6.16 1.78
C LEU A 120 13.50 5.25 3.00
N PRO A 121 14.74 4.78 3.21
CA PRO A 121 15.11 3.93 4.35
C PRO A 121 15.26 4.78 5.62
N SER A 122 14.14 5.22 6.16
CA SER A 122 14.08 6.10 7.35
C SER A 122 12.77 5.86 8.11
N ARG A 123 12.76 6.29 9.36
CA ARG A 123 11.51 6.33 10.12
C ARG A 123 10.55 7.34 9.49
N PRO A 124 9.24 7.02 9.43
CA PRO A 124 8.28 7.85 8.70
C PRO A 124 8.29 9.33 9.12
N LEU A 125 8.23 9.62 10.41
CA LEU A 125 8.16 11.00 10.92
C LEU A 125 9.42 11.82 10.65
N GLU A 126 10.57 11.18 10.39
CA GLU A 126 11.82 11.87 10.04
C GLU A 126 11.82 12.41 8.61
N VAL A 127 11.03 11.79 7.72
CA VAL A 127 11.05 12.11 6.29
C VAL A 127 9.76 12.74 5.78
N MET A 128 8.61 12.45 6.41
CA MET A 128 7.31 12.97 5.96
C MET A 128 7.26 14.50 5.88
N GLY A 129 7.87 15.21 6.82
CA GLY A 129 7.94 16.67 6.79
C GLY A 129 8.72 17.27 5.61
N ARG A 130 9.44 16.45 4.85
CA ARG A 130 10.21 16.85 3.65
C ARG A 130 9.50 16.47 2.34
N LEU A 131 8.39 15.76 2.43
CA LEU A 131 7.57 15.41 1.28
C LEU A 131 6.75 16.62 0.82
N ALA A 132 6.37 16.62 -0.44
CA ALA A 132 5.57 17.71 -1.01
C ALA A 132 4.15 17.72 -0.43
N ASN A 133 3.66 18.90 -0.08
CA ASN A 133 2.27 19.09 0.33
C ASN A 133 1.34 18.99 -0.89
N ASP A 134 0.08 18.61 -0.65
CA ASP A 134 -0.98 18.54 -1.66
C ASP A 134 -0.61 17.72 -2.91
N ALA A 135 0.18 16.66 -2.72
CA ALA A 135 0.80 15.92 -3.82
C ALA A 135 0.39 14.43 -3.93
N TYR A 136 -0.16 13.85 -2.86
CA TYR A 136 -0.38 12.41 -2.81
C TYR A 136 -1.86 12.05 -2.84
N GLN A 137 -2.23 11.12 -3.73
CA GLN A 137 -3.60 10.65 -3.90
C GLN A 137 -3.98 9.59 -2.88
N VAL A 138 -3.04 8.69 -2.55
CA VAL A 138 -3.24 7.64 -1.54
C VAL A 138 -2.01 7.55 -0.65
N ILE A 139 -2.22 7.56 0.66
CA ILE A 139 -1.22 7.27 1.67
C ILE A 139 -1.69 6.05 2.45
N TYR A 140 -0.92 4.98 2.40
CA TYR A 140 -1.14 3.78 3.21
C TYR A 140 -0.16 3.76 4.38
N ALA A 141 -0.66 3.55 5.59
CA ALA A 141 0.18 3.48 6.79
C ALA A 141 -0.18 2.24 7.63
N ASP A 142 0.83 1.40 7.83
CA ASP A 142 0.84 0.27 8.76
C ASP A 142 1.95 0.53 9.78
N VAL A 143 1.58 1.07 10.91
CA VAL A 143 2.47 1.48 11.99
C VAL A 143 1.86 1.13 13.35
N ALA A 144 2.67 1.10 14.39
CA ALA A 144 2.19 0.84 15.74
C ALA A 144 1.07 1.83 16.14
N ALA A 145 0.07 1.35 16.86
CA ALA A 145 -1.10 2.14 17.26
C ALA A 145 -0.74 3.46 17.96
N LEU A 146 0.34 3.46 18.75
CA LEU A 146 0.84 4.67 19.44
C LEU A 146 1.39 5.73 18.50
N GLU A 147 1.83 5.35 17.29
CA GLU A 147 2.37 6.28 16.29
C GLU A 147 1.27 6.86 15.38
N LEU A 148 0.11 6.21 15.29
CA LEU A 148 -0.97 6.61 14.39
C LEU A 148 -1.36 8.09 14.49
N PRO A 149 -1.56 8.70 15.68
CA PRO A 149 -1.94 10.11 15.76
C PRO A 149 -0.90 11.06 15.12
N ALA A 150 0.39 10.75 15.31
CA ALA A 150 1.48 11.55 14.75
C ALA A 150 1.57 11.35 13.22
N ILE A 151 1.38 10.12 12.75
CA ILE A 151 1.35 9.79 11.32
C ILE A 151 0.17 10.46 10.63
N ILE A 152 -1.03 10.41 11.19
CA ILE A 152 -2.22 11.10 10.65
C ILE A 152 -1.95 12.60 10.52
N LYS A 153 -1.41 13.22 11.57
CA LYS A 153 -1.07 14.65 11.57
C LYS A 153 -0.04 14.99 10.49
N ALA A 154 0.96 14.15 10.30
CA ALA A 154 2.00 14.35 9.30
C ALA A 154 1.51 14.07 7.87
N ALA A 155 0.59 13.12 7.68
CA ALA A 155 0.03 12.76 6.38
C ALA A 155 -0.97 13.79 5.84
N TRP A 156 -1.73 14.43 6.73
CA TRP A 156 -2.79 15.35 6.33
C TRP A 156 -2.37 16.42 5.31
N PRO A 157 -1.28 17.21 5.54
CA PRO A 157 -0.86 18.22 4.57
C PRO A 157 -0.31 17.66 3.26
N LEU A 158 0.07 16.38 3.24
CA LEU A 158 0.63 15.71 2.06
C LEU A 158 -0.45 15.27 1.08
N LEU A 159 -1.66 14.98 1.59
CA LEU A 159 -2.78 14.52 0.78
C LEU A 159 -3.26 15.61 -0.17
N HIS A 160 -3.41 15.24 -1.43
CA HIS A 160 -4.10 16.05 -2.42
C HIS A 160 -5.60 16.15 -2.07
N GLN A 161 -6.26 17.22 -2.53
CA GLN A 161 -7.70 17.38 -2.32
C GLN A 161 -8.47 16.16 -2.89
N GLY A 162 -9.24 15.48 -2.04
CA GLY A 162 -9.88 14.22 -2.38
C GLY A 162 -8.99 13.00 -2.23
N GLY A 163 -7.76 13.16 -1.75
CA GLY A 163 -6.85 12.05 -1.44
C GLY A 163 -7.33 11.21 -0.27
N THR A 164 -6.84 9.97 -0.20
CA THR A 164 -7.25 8.98 0.79
C THR A 164 -6.09 8.57 1.69
N LEU A 165 -6.30 8.61 3.00
CA LEU A 165 -5.43 7.99 3.99
C LEU A 165 -6.02 6.64 4.41
N VAL A 166 -5.24 5.59 4.21
CA VAL A 166 -5.59 4.22 4.62
C VAL A 166 -4.73 3.85 5.82
N LEU A 167 -5.36 3.51 6.92
CA LEU A 167 -4.69 3.04 8.13
C LEU A 167 -4.94 1.54 8.25
N ALA A 168 -3.86 0.76 8.25
CA ALA A 168 -3.90 -0.64 8.58
C ALA A 168 -3.74 -0.83 10.09
N ASN A 169 -4.46 -1.81 10.64
CA ASN A 169 -4.41 -2.17 12.05
C ASN A 169 -4.43 -3.70 12.18
#